data_356a9cbfaaf3b25c216d6331e64f6a2d
#
_entry.id   356a9cbfaaf3b25c216d6331e64f6a2d
#
_cell.length_a   1.000
_cell.length_b   1.000
_cell.length_c   1.000
_cell.angle_alpha   90.00
_cell.angle_beta   90.00
_cell.angle_gamma   90.00
#
_symmetry.space_group_name_H-M   'P 1'
#
loop_
_entity.id
_entity.type
_entity.pdbx_description
1 polymer ?
#
loop_
_entity_poly.entity_id
_entity_poly.type
_entity_poly.pdbx_seq_one_letter_code
_entity_poly.pdbx_strand_id
1 'polypeptide(L)'
;MSHTIRIAITDDYPKLVKIWQSAVKATHDFLSESDFQYFKKAIPKQYFPHLQVYIISENNDPKGFGAVSDDTLEMLFVHNDARGNGLGKILYQYLHDKTGCTKVDVNEQNPQAIGFYEKMGFRKTGRSDKDGSGKDYPLIHMSL
;
A
#
# COMPACT_ATOMS: atom_id res chain seq x y z
N MET A 1 4.39 11.00 -20.39
CA MET A 1 3.48 9.93 -19.96
C MET A 1 2.34 10.53 -19.19
N SER A 2 1.13 10.12 -19.53
CA SER A 2 -0.02 10.62 -18.79
C SER A 2 -0.44 9.60 -17.74
N HIS A 3 -0.63 10.09 -16.52
CA HIS A 3 -1.19 9.27 -15.45
C HIS A 3 -2.35 10.02 -14.83
N THR A 4 -3.31 9.25 -14.28
CA THR A 4 -4.49 9.78 -13.61
C THR A 4 -4.66 9.08 -12.27
N ILE A 5 -5.26 9.80 -11.32
CA ILE A 5 -5.59 9.25 -10.00
C ILE A 5 -7.07 9.44 -9.76
N ARG A 6 -7.76 8.39 -9.35
CA ARG A 6 -9.19 8.44 -9.05
C ARG A 6 -9.52 7.53 -7.87
N ILE A 7 -10.68 7.77 -7.28
CA ILE A 7 -11.17 6.90 -6.20
C ILE A 7 -11.61 5.55 -6.81
N ALA A 8 -11.37 4.47 -6.08
CA ALA A 8 -11.75 3.13 -6.51
C ALA A 8 -13.23 2.86 -6.24
N ILE A 9 -13.83 2.04 -7.09
CA ILE A 9 -15.16 1.47 -6.86
C ILE A 9 -15.03 -0.04 -6.75
N THR A 10 -16.10 -0.71 -6.34
CA THR A 10 -16.09 -2.16 -6.10
C THR A 10 -15.61 -2.95 -7.32
N ASP A 11 -15.99 -2.52 -8.51
CA ASP A 11 -15.61 -3.18 -9.76
C ASP A 11 -14.09 -3.18 -10.00
N ASP A 12 -13.36 -2.28 -9.36
CA ASP A 12 -11.90 -2.19 -9.49
C ASP A 12 -11.17 -3.22 -8.63
N TYR A 13 -11.80 -3.74 -7.60
CA TYR A 13 -11.14 -4.56 -6.59
C TYR A 13 -10.37 -5.76 -7.15
N PRO A 14 -10.91 -6.55 -8.10
CA PRO A 14 -10.16 -7.66 -8.68
C PRO A 14 -8.82 -7.24 -9.30
N LYS A 15 -8.81 -6.10 -9.99
CA LYS A 15 -7.58 -5.58 -10.60
C LYS A 15 -6.60 -5.13 -9.53
N LEU A 16 -7.08 -4.51 -8.45
CA LEU A 16 -6.24 -4.05 -7.35
C LEU A 16 -5.61 -5.22 -6.61
N VAL A 17 -6.34 -6.31 -6.43
CA VAL A 17 -5.79 -7.54 -5.84
C VAL A 17 -4.65 -8.09 -6.69
N LYS A 18 -4.76 -8.04 -8.02
CA LYS A 18 -3.66 -8.45 -8.91
C LYS A 18 -2.44 -7.56 -8.76
N ILE A 19 -2.63 -6.26 -8.59
CA ILE A 19 -1.54 -5.31 -8.33
C ILE A 19 -0.86 -5.65 -6.99
N TRP A 20 -1.65 -5.86 -5.94
CA TRP A 20 -1.15 -6.27 -4.64
C TRP A 20 -0.34 -7.56 -4.75
N GLN A 21 -0.89 -8.56 -5.43
CA GLN A 21 -0.24 -9.86 -5.61
C GLN A 21 1.11 -9.70 -6.31
N SER A 22 1.16 -8.93 -7.39
CA SER A 22 2.40 -8.66 -8.12
C SER A 22 3.45 -8.00 -7.23
N ALA A 23 3.06 -6.96 -6.48
CA ALA A 23 3.97 -6.23 -5.62
C ALA A 23 4.49 -7.09 -4.46
N VAL A 24 3.59 -7.84 -3.83
CA VAL A 24 3.93 -8.67 -2.66
C VAL A 24 4.85 -9.82 -3.06
N LYS A 25 4.59 -10.48 -4.17
CA LYS A 25 5.47 -11.56 -4.65
C LYS A 25 6.89 -11.07 -4.94
N ALA A 26 7.03 -9.81 -5.33
CA ALA A 26 8.34 -9.24 -5.64
C ALA A 26 9.10 -8.78 -4.39
N THR A 27 8.40 -8.45 -3.28
CA THR A 27 9.01 -7.75 -2.14
C THR A 27 8.78 -8.40 -0.79
N HIS A 28 7.83 -9.33 -0.66
CA HIS A 28 7.42 -9.91 0.63
C HIS A 28 7.66 -11.42 0.63
N ASP A 29 8.92 -11.83 0.46
CA ASP A 29 9.31 -13.25 0.47
C ASP A 29 9.14 -13.91 1.84
N PHE A 30 8.99 -13.11 2.90
CA PHE A 30 8.74 -13.58 4.25
C PHE A 30 7.29 -14.00 4.50
N LEU A 31 6.38 -13.70 3.58
CA LEU A 31 4.95 -14.01 3.75
C LEU A 31 4.70 -15.49 3.41
N SER A 32 4.11 -16.24 4.34
CA SER A 32 3.77 -17.64 4.09
C SER A 32 2.69 -17.78 3.04
N GLU A 33 2.63 -18.92 2.37
CA GLU A 33 1.62 -19.17 1.35
C GLU A 33 0.20 -19.11 1.93
N SER A 34 -0.01 -19.65 3.14
CA SER A 34 -1.32 -19.60 3.77
C SER A 34 -1.75 -18.18 4.10
N ASP A 35 -0.83 -17.35 4.58
CA ASP A 35 -1.11 -15.95 4.87
C ASP A 35 -1.32 -15.15 3.58
N PHE A 36 -0.56 -15.46 2.53
CA PHE A 36 -0.77 -14.84 1.22
C PHE A 36 -2.21 -15.10 0.72
N GLN A 37 -2.67 -16.35 0.79
CA GLN A 37 -4.03 -16.69 0.38
C GLN A 37 -5.08 -16.03 1.27
N TYR A 38 -4.81 -15.94 2.58
CA TYR A 38 -5.69 -15.25 3.51
C TYR A 38 -5.87 -13.77 3.10
N PHE A 39 -4.77 -13.04 2.92
CA PHE A 39 -4.83 -11.62 2.57
C PHE A 39 -5.44 -11.39 1.19
N LYS A 40 -5.16 -12.28 0.24
CA LYS A 40 -5.73 -12.19 -1.10
C LYS A 40 -7.26 -12.16 -1.06
N LYS A 41 -7.86 -12.91 -0.15
CA LYS A 41 -9.31 -12.93 0.05
C LYS A 41 -9.80 -11.80 0.95
N ALA A 42 -9.05 -11.49 2.00
CA ALA A 42 -9.47 -10.52 3.01
C ALA A 42 -9.43 -9.08 2.50
N ILE A 43 -8.45 -8.74 1.67
CA ILE A 43 -8.25 -7.35 1.20
C ILE A 43 -9.51 -6.79 0.53
N PRO A 44 -10.10 -7.44 -0.48
CA PRO A 44 -11.29 -6.86 -1.13
C PRO A 44 -12.55 -6.94 -0.30
N LYS A 45 -12.65 -7.90 0.62
CA LYS A 45 -13.87 -8.15 1.40
C LYS A 45 -13.89 -7.43 2.73
N GLN A 46 -12.75 -7.36 3.41
CA GLN A 46 -12.67 -6.88 4.79
C GLN A 46 -11.94 -5.54 4.92
N TYR A 47 -10.99 -5.24 4.04
CA TYR A 47 -10.17 -4.04 4.16
C TYR A 47 -10.67 -2.92 3.27
N PHE A 48 -10.77 -3.12 1.96
CA PHE A 48 -11.18 -2.06 1.03
C PHE A 48 -12.48 -1.36 1.41
N PRO A 49 -13.54 -2.09 1.86
CA PRO A 49 -14.80 -1.41 2.19
C PRO A 49 -14.71 -0.40 3.34
N HIS A 50 -13.68 -0.50 4.17
CA HIS A 50 -13.48 0.38 5.32
C HIS A 50 -12.41 1.44 5.09
N LEU A 51 -11.84 1.51 3.90
CA LEU A 51 -10.74 2.42 3.57
C LEU A 51 -11.11 3.34 2.42
N GLN A 52 -10.43 4.47 2.34
CA GLN A 52 -10.46 5.32 1.16
C GLN A 52 -9.39 4.83 0.20
N VAL A 53 -9.81 4.25 -0.91
CA VAL A 53 -8.91 3.60 -1.88
C VAL A 53 -8.83 4.44 -3.15
N TYR A 54 -7.59 4.76 -3.56
CA TYR A 54 -7.33 5.52 -4.78
C TYR A 54 -6.44 4.73 -5.71
N ILE A 55 -6.66 4.89 -7.01
CA ILE A 55 -5.94 4.17 -8.06
C ILE A 55 -5.13 5.15 -8.89
N ILE A 56 -3.86 4.82 -9.16
CA ILE A 56 -3.07 5.53 -10.16
C ILE A 56 -2.97 4.66 -11.41
N SER A 57 -3.31 5.25 -12.55
CA SER A 57 -3.31 4.58 -13.86
C SER A 57 -2.39 5.30 -14.83
N GLU A 58 -1.75 4.53 -15.73
CA GLU A 58 -1.03 5.06 -16.88
C GLU A 58 -1.78 4.62 -18.13
N ASN A 59 -2.12 5.57 -19.01
CA ASN A 59 -2.84 5.28 -20.25
C ASN A 59 -4.12 4.45 -19.98
N ASN A 60 -4.86 4.81 -18.93
CA ASN A 60 -6.10 4.14 -18.49
C ASN A 60 -5.91 2.71 -17.97
N ASP A 61 -4.67 2.29 -17.73
CA ASP A 61 -4.39 0.97 -17.15
C ASP A 61 -3.94 1.15 -15.69
N PRO A 62 -4.67 0.59 -14.71
CA PRO A 62 -4.29 0.69 -13.30
C PRO A 62 -2.92 0.07 -13.04
N LYS A 63 -2.04 0.84 -12.41
CA LYS A 63 -0.67 0.42 -12.11
C LYS A 63 -0.36 0.40 -10.62
N GLY A 64 -1.14 1.09 -9.81
CA GLY A 64 -0.93 1.13 -8.37
C GLY A 64 -2.17 1.59 -7.64
N PHE A 65 -2.17 1.40 -6.33
CA PHE A 65 -3.24 1.92 -5.49
C PHE A 65 -2.71 2.25 -4.10
N GLY A 66 -3.41 3.16 -3.43
CA GLY A 66 -3.18 3.48 -2.04
C GLY A 66 -4.49 3.48 -1.28
N ALA A 67 -4.46 3.12 -0.02
CA ALA A 67 -5.63 3.06 0.83
C ALA A 67 -5.34 3.75 2.15
N VAL A 68 -6.26 4.62 2.58
CA VAL A 68 -6.08 5.49 3.73
C VAL A 68 -7.23 5.30 4.70
N SER A 69 -6.93 5.31 5.99
CA SER A 69 -7.91 5.35 7.07
C SER A 69 -7.50 6.50 8.00
N ASP A 70 -8.36 7.51 8.14
CA ASP A 70 -8.09 8.70 8.93
C ASP A 70 -6.76 9.36 8.50
N ASP A 71 -5.76 9.42 9.38
CA ASP A 71 -4.47 10.04 9.11
C ASP A 71 -3.38 9.04 8.69
N THR A 72 -3.75 7.77 8.49
CA THR A 72 -2.80 6.68 8.27
C THR A 72 -2.93 6.10 6.87
N LEU A 73 -1.80 6.03 6.17
CA LEU A 73 -1.70 5.29 4.91
C LEU A 73 -1.58 3.81 5.26
N GLU A 74 -2.63 3.05 4.95
CA GLU A 74 -2.72 1.63 5.28
C GLU A 74 -2.08 0.75 4.21
N MET A 75 -2.17 1.15 2.94
CA MET A 75 -1.63 0.40 1.81
C MET A 75 -1.10 1.35 0.76
N LEU A 76 0.03 0.96 0.15
CA LEU A 76 0.57 1.63 -1.03
C LEU A 76 1.33 0.60 -1.84
N PHE A 77 0.75 0.19 -2.97
CA PHE A 77 1.32 -0.85 -3.81
C PHE A 77 1.35 -0.41 -5.26
N VAL A 78 2.44 -0.73 -5.94
CA VAL A 78 2.62 -0.48 -7.38
C VAL A 78 2.94 -1.81 -8.03
N HIS A 79 2.29 -2.08 -9.18
CA HIS A 79 2.55 -3.30 -9.94
C HIS A 79 4.05 -3.41 -10.23
N ASN A 80 4.58 -4.63 -10.12
CA ASN A 80 6.02 -4.84 -10.27
C ASN A 80 6.57 -4.30 -11.61
N ASP A 81 5.80 -4.40 -12.68
CA ASP A 81 6.18 -3.90 -14.02
C ASP A 81 6.30 -2.38 -14.08
N ALA A 82 5.66 -1.66 -13.17
CA ALA A 82 5.62 -0.20 -13.17
C ALA A 82 6.51 0.43 -12.10
N ARG A 83 7.29 -0.37 -11.39
CA ARG A 83 8.18 0.11 -10.34
C ARG A 83 9.35 0.89 -10.93
N GLY A 84 9.89 1.83 -10.14
CA GLY A 84 11.03 2.64 -10.57
C GLY A 84 10.66 3.88 -11.39
N ASN A 85 9.36 4.11 -11.63
CA ASN A 85 8.86 5.25 -12.42
C ASN A 85 8.29 6.38 -11.55
N GLY A 86 8.46 6.31 -10.23
CA GLY A 86 8.00 7.34 -9.32
C GLY A 86 6.50 7.34 -9.02
N LEU A 87 5.76 6.31 -9.44
CA LEU A 87 4.32 6.25 -9.25
C LEU A 87 3.92 6.22 -7.77
N GLY A 88 4.67 5.48 -6.95
CA GLY A 88 4.39 5.41 -5.52
C GLY A 88 4.50 6.78 -4.84
N LYS A 89 5.53 7.54 -5.18
CA LYS A 89 5.73 8.88 -4.64
C LYS A 89 4.63 9.83 -5.10
N ILE A 90 4.29 9.79 -6.39
CA ILE A 90 3.23 10.63 -6.96
C ILE A 90 1.91 10.31 -6.27
N LEU A 91 1.58 9.04 -6.12
CA LEU A 91 0.34 8.61 -5.48
C LEU A 91 0.32 9.04 -4.02
N TYR A 92 1.40 8.84 -3.28
CA TYR A 92 1.43 9.25 -1.88
C TYR A 92 1.24 10.76 -1.74
N GLN A 93 1.90 11.57 -2.56
CA GLN A 93 1.74 13.03 -2.50
C GLN A 93 0.30 13.45 -2.76
N TYR A 94 -0.36 12.80 -3.70
CA TYR A 94 -1.78 13.04 -3.97
C TYR A 94 -2.64 12.69 -2.75
N LEU A 95 -2.38 11.53 -2.15
CA LEU A 95 -3.14 11.08 -0.97
C LEU A 95 -2.93 12.03 0.21
N HIS A 96 -1.70 12.48 0.43
CA HIS A 96 -1.39 13.45 1.47
C HIS A 96 -2.18 14.74 1.28
N ASP A 97 -2.22 15.26 0.05
CA ASP A 97 -2.96 16.50 -0.26
C ASP A 97 -4.46 16.33 -0.09
N LYS A 98 -5.00 15.15 -0.44
CA LYS A 98 -6.44 14.89 -0.39
C LYS A 98 -6.94 14.51 1.00
N THR A 99 -6.19 13.73 1.73
CA THR A 99 -6.65 13.12 2.99
C THR A 99 -5.92 13.65 4.21
N GLY A 100 -4.79 14.31 4.03
CA GLY A 100 -3.95 14.76 5.14
C GLY A 100 -3.20 13.63 5.82
N CYS A 101 -3.06 12.45 5.19
CA CYS A 101 -2.39 11.32 5.82
C CYS A 101 -0.91 11.62 6.05
N THR A 102 -0.46 11.41 7.29
CA THR A 102 0.91 11.70 7.72
C THR A 102 1.58 10.53 8.40
N LYS A 103 0.86 9.42 8.56
CA LYS A 103 1.35 8.23 9.26
C LYS A 103 1.31 7.04 8.34
N VAL A 104 2.22 6.08 8.56
CA VAL A 104 2.24 4.82 7.83
C VAL A 104 2.73 3.72 8.76
N ASP A 105 2.18 2.52 8.59
CA ASP A 105 2.65 1.31 9.23
C ASP A 105 3.32 0.45 8.18
N VAL A 106 4.61 0.15 8.39
CA VAL A 106 5.44 -0.55 7.42
C VAL A 106 5.88 -1.88 7.98
N ASN A 107 5.77 -2.94 7.18
CA ASN A 107 6.27 -4.24 7.60
C ASN A 107 7.79 -4.15 7.84
N GLU A 108 8.22 -4.56 9.05
CA GLU A 108 9.62 -4.49 9.46
C GLU A 108 10.53 -5.29 8.52
N GLN A 109 10.01 -6.36 7.94
CA GLN A 109 10.75 -7.25 7.07
C GLN A 109 10.83 -6.75 5.61
N ASN A 110 10.35 -5.52 5.37
CA ASN A 110 10.42 -4.89 4.05
C ASN A 110 11.27 -3.61 4.11
N PRO A 111 12.61 -3.74 4.06
CA PRO A 111 13.50 -2.58 4.16
C PRO A 111 13.37 -1.59 2.99
N GLN A 112 12.95 -2.07 1.81
CA GLN A 112 12.72 -1.17 0.68
C GLN A 112 11.61 -0.16 0.96
N ALA A 113 10.52 -0.61 1.56
CA ALA A 113 9.41 0.28 1.92
C ALA A 113 9.83 1.26 3.01
N ILE A 114 10.55 0.80 4.02
CA ILE A 114 11.06 1.68 5.08
C ILE A 114 11.93 2.79 4.46
N GLY A 115 12.87 2.42 3.59
CA GLY A 115 13.74 3.39 2.92
C GLY A 115 12.96 4.36 2.03
N PHE A 116 11.93 3.88 1.36
CA PHE A 116 11.04 4.71 0.54
C PHE A 116 10.39 5.81 1.38
N TYR A 117 9.84 5.45 2.53
CA TYR A 117 9.18 6.42 3.41
C TYR A 117 10.19 7.37 4.07
N GLU A 118 11.37 6.86 4.45
CA GLU A 118 12.41 7.71 5.01
C GLU A 118 12.84 8.80 4.03
N LYS A 119 12.96 8.48 2.74
CA LYS A 119 13.30 9.45 1.71
C LYS A 119 12.23 10.53 1.53
N MET A 120 11.00 10.22 1.88
CA MET A 120 9.91 11.21 1.83
C MET A 120 9.78 12.02 3.11
N GLY A 121 10.65 11.81 4.09
CA GLY A 121 10.67 12.58 5.33
C GLY A 121 10.02 11.90 6.52
N PHE A 122 9.54 10.66 6.38
CA PHE A 122 8.97 9.92 7.49
C PHE A 122 10.04 9.50 8.48
N ARG A 123 9.69 9.51 9.77
CA ARG A 123 10.55 9.08 10.86
C ARG A 123 9.89 7.96 11.63
N LYS A 124 10.69 7.03 12.11
CA LYS A 124 10.22 5.93 12.95
C LYS A 124 9.71 6.49 14.28
N THR A 125 8.50 6.13 14.67
CA THR A 125 7.88 6.57 15.93
C THR A 125 7.60 5.41 16.88
N GLY A 126 7.58 4.17 16.41
CA GLY A 126 7.30 3.02 17.24
C GLY A 126 7.36 1.71 16.47
N ARG A 127 7.00 0.64 17.16
CA ARG A 127 7.01 -0.71 16.62
C ARG A 127 5.94 -1.55 17.28
N SER A 128 5.32 -2.44 16.53
CA SER A 128 4.41 -3.47 17.05
C SER A 128 4.93 -4.84 16.64
N ASP A 129 4.82 -5.82 17.54
CA ASP A 129 5.30 -7.19 17.28
C ASP A 129 4.43 -7.94 16.26
N LYS A 130 3.18 -7.52 16.12
CA LYS A 130 2.19 -8.15 15.24
C LYS A 130 1.55 -7.11 14.34
N ASP A 131 1.01 -7.55 13.20
CA ASP A 131 0.26 -6.68 12.31
C ASP A 131 -1.17 -6.44 12.84
N GLY A 132 -1.95 -5.65 12.10
CA GLY A 132 -3.31 -5.30 12.49
C GLY A 132 -4.28 -6.50 12.52
N SER A 133 -3.91 -7.62 11.92
CA SER A 133 -4.68 -8.87 11.93
C SER A 133 -4.25 -9.79 13.06
N GLY A 134 -3.26 -9.41 13.87
CA GLY A 134 -2.72 -10.23 14.94
C GLY A 134 -1.74 -11.31 14.49
N LYS A 135 -1.28 -11.24 13.24
CA LYS A 135 -0.29 -12.18 12.71
C LYS A 135 1.13 -11.73 13.05
N ASP A 136 2.07 -12.65 13.03
CA ASP A 136 3.47 -12.44 13.44
C ASP A 136 4.28 -11.72 12.36
N TYR A 137 3.78 -10.57 11.91
CA TYR A 137 4.50 -9.67 10.99
C TYR A 137 4.69 -8.33 11.68
N PRO A 138 5.87 -8.08 12.27
CA PRO A 138 6.12 -6.84 13.00
C PRO A 138 5.97 -5.62 12.10
N LEU A 139 5.44 -4.55 12.67
CA LEU A 139 5.24 -3.27 11.98
C LEU A 139 6.14 -2.21 12.58
N ILE A 140 6.71 -1.39 11.72
CA ILE A 140 7.38 -0.15 12.09
C ILE A 140 6.38 0.97 11.87
N HIS A 141 6.11 1.75 12.91
CA HIS A 141 5.24 2.93 12.81
C HIS A 141 6.09 4.12 12.44
N MET A 142 5.65 4.86 11.43
CA MET A 142 6.38 6.02 10.93
C MET A 142 5.43 7.21 10.77
N SER A 143 5.97 8.41 10.91
CA SER A 143 5.20 9.65 10.75
C SER A 143 6.06 10.75 10.15
N LEU A 144 5.42 11.64 9.43
CA LEU A 144 6.05 12.87 8.98
C LEU A 144 6.30 13.82 10.14
#